data_5361cb8631fa9262965bdce8a2458dfc
#
_entry.id   5361cb8631fa9262965bdce8a2458dfc
#
_cell.length_a   1.000
_cell.length_b   1.000
_cell.length_c   1.000
_cell.angle_alpha   90.00
_cell.angle_beta   90.00
_cell.angle_gamma   90.00
#
_symmetry.space_group_name_H-M   'P 1'
#
loop_
_entity.id
_entity.type
_entity.pdbx_description
1 polymer ?
#
loop_
_entity_poly.entity_id
_entity_poly.type
_entity_poly.pdbx_seq_one_letter_code
_entity_poly.pdbx_strand_id
1 'polypeptide(L)'
;ERYRIESSGMIRHSGGHGANSGNMNASAYYRIVSSYTVPASGNVTFVVSGLAAGWMTIRGGGYSNAGQSQYALMYQLGGYMTATNTYNIETVQQWGSNVTINTQKNASDFRITLINGSGSYGLATNWCIEGSNAGIKIRT
;
A
#
# COMPACT_ATOMS: atom_id res chain seq x y z
N GLU A 1 -19.64 -12.17 12.24
CA GLU A 1 -18.75 -11.17 11.66
C GLU A 1 -18.50 -10.04 12.65
N ARG A 2 -17.25 -9.75 12.94
CA ARG A 2 -16.90 -8.63 13.81
C ARG A 2 -15.97 -7.70 13.05
N TYR A 3 -16.38 -6.47 12.86
CA TYR A 3 -15.54 -5.38 12.38
C TYR A 3 -14.99 -4.63 13.60
N ARG A 4 -13.69 -4.38 13.60
CA ARG A 4 -13.05 -3.53 14.60
C ARG A 4 -12.27 -2.45 13.88
N ILE A 5 -12.52 -1.20 14.23
CA ILE A 5 -11.66 -0.07 13.84
C ILE A 5 -10.65 0.12 14.97
N GLU A 6 -9.39 0.00 14.67
CA GLU A 6 -8.31 0.26 15.62
C GLU A 6 -7.96 1.75 15.64
N SER A 7 -7.30 2.20 16.68
CA SER A 7 -6.89 3.62 16.84
C SER A 7 -5.97 4.12 15.72
N SER A 8 -5.36 3.23 14.96
CA SER A 8 -4.56 3.51 13.76
C SER A 8 -5.41 3.77 12.50
N GLY A 9 -6.73 3.71 12.58
CA GLY A 9 -7.62 3.72 11.43
C GLY A 9 -7.70 2.40 10.69
N MET A 10 -7.07 1.34 11.20
CA MET A 10 -7.09 0.02 10.60
C MET A 10 -8.44 -0.66 10.85
N ILE A 11 -9.06 -1.16 9.78
CA ILE A 11 -10.26 -1.99 9.88
C ILE A 11 -9.82 -3.45 9.93
N ARG A 12 -10.09 -4.11 11.06
CA ARG A 12 -9.90 -5.54 11.21
C ARG A 12 -11.23 -6.26 10.99
N HIS A 13 -11.24 -7.16 10.03
CA HIS A 13 -12.33 -8.11 9.82
C HIS A 13 -11.85 -9.49 10.28
N SER A 14 -12.38 -9.97 11.38
CA SER A 14 -12.22 -11.36 11.82
C SER A 14 -13.49 -12.13 11.51
N GLY A 15 -13.62 -12.58 10.29
CA GLY A 15 -14.70 -13.49 9.88
C GLY A 15 -14.26 -14.94 10.10
N GLY A 16 -14.61 -15.49 11.25
CA GLY A 16 -14.56 -16.93 11.44
C GLY A 16 -15.77 -17.55 10.75
N HIS A 17 -15.73 -17.81 9.45
CA HIS A 17 -16.50 -18.89 8.90
C HIS A 17 -15.76 -20.16 9.25
N GLY A 18 -16.36 -20.97 10.09
CA GLY A 18 -15.82 -22.26 10.47
C GLY A 18 -15.39 -23.00 9.21
N ALA A 19 -14.11 -23.08 8.99
CA ALA A 19 -13.56 -23.95 7.98
C ALA A 19 -13.89 -25.37 8.40
N ASN A 20 -14.97 -25.87 7.89
CA ASN A 20 -15.23 -27.28 7.93
C ASN A 20 -14.26 -27.94 6.98
N SER A 21 -13.42 -28.76 7.52
CA SER A 21 -12.47 -29.63 6.84
C SER A 21 -11.10 -29.03 6.53
N GLY A 22 -10.14 -29.45 7.31
CA GLY A 22 -8.73 -29.46 6.98
C GLY A 22 -8.04 -28.13 7.19
N ASN A 23 -7.45 -27.93 8.33
CA ASN A 23 -6.30 -27.03 8.63
C ASN A 23 -6.24 -25.61 8.04
N MET A 24 -7.35 -25.06 7.52
CA MET A 24 -7.42 -23.65 7.12
C MET A 24 -7.93 -22.82 8.29
N ASN A 25 -7.04 -22.14 8.95
CA ASN A 25 -7.40 -21.14 9.96
C ASN A 25 -8.12 -19.96 9.30
N ALA A 26 -9.10 -19.39 10.00
CA ALA A 26 -9.74 -18.17 9.56
C ALA A 26 -8.68 -17.07 9.30
N SER A 27 -8.58 -16.64 8.06
CA SER A 27 -7.66 -15.57 7.67
C SER A 27 -8.19 -14.24 8.15
N ALA A 28 -7.36 -13.47 8.83
CA ALA A 28 -7.68 -12.10 9.16
C ALA A 28 -7.42 -11.21 7.92
N TYR A 29 -8.31 -10.26 7.70
CA TYR A 29 -8.17 -9.23 6.67
C TYR A 29 -7.92 -7.88 7.33
N TYR A 30 -6.89 -7.19 6.86
CA TYR A 30 -6.47 -5.90 7.39
C TYR A 30 -6.48 -4.86 6.27
N ARG A 31 -6.92 -3.66 6.60
CA ARG A 31 -6.97 -2.55 5.66
C ARG A 31 -6.49 -1.26 6.34
N ILE A 32 -5.61 -0.54 5.66
CA ILE A 32 -5.15 0.79 6.03
C ILE A 32 -5.55 1.76 4.92
N VAL A 33 -6.10 2.89 5.29
CA VAL A 33 -6.34 4.03 4.38
C VAL A 33 -5.52 5.21 4.90
N SER A 34 -4.79 5.85 4.01
CA SER A 34 -3.93 6.99 4.36
C SER A 34 -3.93 8.01 3.23
N SER A 35 -3.62 9.26 3.57
CA SER A 35 -3.43 10.32 2.60
C SER A 35 -2.18 11.14 2.93
N TYR A 36 -1.59 11.75 1.92
CA TYR A 36 -0.43 12.61 2.05
C TYR A 36 -0.39 13.61 0.88
N THR A 37 0.30 14.72 1.05
CA THR A 37 0.52 15.67 -0.04
C THR A 37 2.00 15.73 -0.38
N VAL A 38 2.37 15.32 -1.59
CA VAL A 38 3.72 15.53 -2.12
C VAL A 38 3.87 16.99 -2.52
N PRO A 39 4.84 17.73 -2.00
CA PRO A 39 5.00 19.15 -2.32
C PRO A 39 5.16 19.42 -3.82
N ALA A 40 4.87 20.64 -4.25
CA ALA A 40 5.19 21.11 -5.59
C ALA A 40 6.69 20.96 -5.86
N SER A 41 7.07 20.47 -7.04
CA SER A 41 8.46 20.14 -7.42
C SER A 41 9.19 19.21 -6.43
N GLY A 42 8.43 18.56 -5.52
CA GLY A 42 8.98 17.72 -4.47
C GLY A 42 8.88 16.23 -4.76
N ASN A 43 9.47 15.45 -3.88
CA ASN A 43 9.31 14.01 -3.88
C ASN A 43 9.05 13.49 -2.47
N VAL A 44 8.42 12.32 -2.39
CA VAL A 44 8.19 11.60 -1.14
C VAL A 44 8.32 10.11 -1.40
N THR A 45 9.00 9.42 -0.52
CA THR A 45 9.10 7.96 -0.52
C THR A 45 8.15 7.37 0.50
N PHE A 46 7.20 6.59 0.04
CA PHE A 46 6.30 5.79 0.87
C PHE A 46 6.93 4.44 1.12
N VAL A 47 7.03 4.07 2.37
CA VAL A 47 7.62 2.80 2.81
C VAL A 47 6.50 1.88 3.29
N VAL A 48 6.27 0.80 2.56
CA VAL A 48 5.28 -0.23 2.91
C VAL A 48 6.01 -1.43 3.49
N SER A 49 5.57 -1.90 4.65
CA SER A 49 6.20 -2.99 5.39
C SER A 49 5.18 -3.85 6.13
N GLY A 50 5.66 -4.94 6.75
CA GLY A 50 4.85 -5.75 7.66
C GLY A 50 4.13 -6.93 7.01
N LEU A 51 4.49 -7.33 5.79
CA LEU A 51 4.02 -8.59 5.22
C LEU A 51 4.77 -9.75 5.88
N ALA A 52 4.11 -10.39 6.84
CA ALA A 52 4.65 -11.52 7.59
C ALA A 52 3.95 -12.82 7.17
N ALA A 53 4.28 -13.34 6.02
CA ALA A 53 3.65 -14.48 5.35
C ALA A 53 2.20 -14.23 4.91
N GLY A 54 1.95 -14.30 3.62
CA GLY A 54 0.61 -14.13 3.04
C GLY A 54 0.63 -13.21 1.83
N TRP A 55 -0.34 -12.32 1.78
CA TRP A 55 -0.52 -11.39 0.66
C TRP A 55 -0.79 -9.96 1.13
N MET A 56 -0.48 -9.02 0.24
CA MET A 56 -0.77 -7.60 0.41
C MET A 56 -1.08 -6.99 -0.95
N THR A 57 -2.09 -6.13 -1.00
CA THR A 57 -2.37 -5.29 -2.16
C THR A 57 -2.16 -3.84 -1.77
N ILE A 58 -1.39 -3.11 -2.55
CA ILE A 58 -1.14 -1.69 -2.40
C ILE A 58 -1.83 -0.97 -3.54
N ARG A 59 -2.71 -0.04 -3.22
CA ARG A 59 -3.35 0.85 -4.18
C ARG A 59 -3.04 2.29 -3.82
N GLY A 60 -2.66 3.06 -4.81
CA GLY A 60 -2.42 4.48 -4.67
C GLY A 60 -2.97 5.25 -5.85
N GLY A 61 -3.44 6.44 -5.60
CA GLY A 61 -3.88 7.35 -6.64
C GLY A 61 -3.96 8.77 -6.12
N GLY A 62 -3.89 9.72 -7.04
CA GLY A 62 -3.95 11.10 -6.65
C GLY A 62 -3.87 12.08 -7.81
N TYR A 63 -4.06 13.34 -7.47
CA TYR A 63 -4.01 14.44 -8.41
C TYR A 63 -3.56 15.75 -7.73
N SER A 64 -3.00 16.64 -8.52
CA SER A 64 -2.78 18.02 -8.14
C SER A 64 -3.96 18.90 -8.55
N ASN A 65 -4.04 20.09 -7.99
CA ASN A 65 -5.01 21.10 -8.42
C ASN A 65 -4.90 21.33 -9.95
N ALA A 66 -6.04 21.53 -10.59
CA ALA A 66 -6.18 21.64 -12.05
C ALA A 66 -5.67 20.42 -12.84
N GLY A 67 -5.46 19.25 -12.19
CA GLY A 67 -5.04 18.02 -12.86
C GLY A 67 -3.65 18.07 -13.51
N GLN A 68 -2.78 18.99 -13.08
CA GLN A 68 -1.44 19.14 -13.66
C GLN A 68 -0.52 17.94 -13.39
N SER A 69 -0.76 17.24 -12.31
CA SER A 69 -0.08 15.98 -11.99
C SER A 69 -1.13 14.97 -11.55
N GLN A 70 -1.04 13.76 -12.04
CA GLN A 70 -1.96 12.67 -11.70
C GLN A 70 -1.21 11.34 -11.71
N TYR A 71 -1.65 10.40 -10.87
CA TYR A 71 -1.12 9.03 -10.91
C TYR A 71 -2.15 8.01 -10.44
N ALA A 72 -1.94 6.78 -10.85
CA ALA A 72 -2.58 5.61 -10.32
C ALA A 72 -1.60 4.43 -10.29
N LEU A 73 -1.62 3.66 -9.22
CA LEU A 73 -0.80 2.46 -9.09
C LEU A 73 -1.53 1.36 -8.33
N MET A 74 -1.16 0.13 -8.65
CA MET A 74 -1.58 -1.06 -7.93
C MET A 74 -0.47 -2.11 -7.98
N TYR A 75 -0.07 -2.58 -6.82
CA TYR A 75 0.88 -3.68 -6.67
C TYR A 75 0.27 -4.79 -5.84
N GLN A 76 0.59 -6.03 -6.22
CA GLN A 76 0.30 -7.21 -5.41
C GLN A 76 1.60 -7.82 -4.91
N LEU A 77 1.64 -8.09 -3.62
CA LEU A 77 2.78 -8.70 -2.95
C LEU A 77 2.35 -10.03 -2.33
N GLY A 78 3.20 -11.03 -2.46
CA GLY A 78 3.01 -12.33 -1.82
C GLY A 78 4.31 -12.85 -1.23
N GLY A 79 4.23 -13.51 -0.08
CA GLY A 79 5.38 -14.09 0.60
C GLY A 79 5.63 -13.51 1.98
N TYR A 80 6.90 -13.31 2.34
CA TYR A 80 7.33 -12.88 3.66
C TYR A 80 8.48 -11.86 3.58
N MET A 81 8.28 -10.66 4.08
CA MET A 81 9.26 -9.57 4.03
C MET A 81 10.36 -9.73 5.07
N THR A 82 11.22 -10.73 4.94
CA THR A 82 12.42 -10.91 5.79
C THR A 82 13.72 -10.80 5.02
N ALA A 83 13.65 -11.05 3.71
CA ALA A 83 14.79 -10.90 2.81
C ALA A 83 14.27 -10.57 1.41
N THR A 84 15.13 -10.00 0.57
CA THR A 84 14.75 -9.51 -0.77
C THR A 84 14.13 -10.58 -1.67
N ASN A 85 14.47 -11.84 -1.45
CA ASN A 85 14.01 -12.96 -2.27
C ASN A 85 12.80 -13.71 -1.69
N THR A 86 12.31 -13.32 -0.53
CA THR A 86 11.25 -14.07 0.19
C THR A 86 9.84 -13.58 -0.11
N TYR A 87 9.70 -12.47 -0.82
CA TYR A 87 8.41 -12.00 -1.32
C TYR A 87 8.50 -11.57 -2.77
N ASN A 88 7.40 -11.73 -3.48
CA ASN A 88 7.26 -11.32 -4.88
C ASN A 88 6.38 -10.07 -4.98
N ILE A 89 6.63 -9.29 -6.00
CA ILE A 89 5.84 -8.09 -6.32
C ILE A 89 5.40 -8.20 -7.77
N GLU A 90 4.11 -8.03 -7.99
CA GLU A 90 3.52 -7.87 -9.31
C GLU A 90 3.00 -6.45 -9.46
N THR A 91 3.40 -5.79 -10.53
CA THR A 91 2.85 -4.49 -10.92
C THR A 91 1.59 -4.74 -11.73
N VAL A 92 0.44 -4.50 -11.11
CA VAL A 92 -0.87 -4.64 -11.78
C VAL A 92 -1.20 -3.39 -12.58
N GLN A 93 -0.87 -2.22 -12.02
CA GLN A 93 -1.05 -0.92 -12.66
C GLN A 93 0.02 0.05 -12.19
N GLN A 94 0.58 0.80 -13.13
CA GLN A 94 1.44 1.94 -12.82
C GLN A 94 1.31 2.97 -13.95
N TRP A 95 0.79 4.13 -13.62
CA TRP A 95 0.61 5.23 -14.55
C TRP A 95 0.82 6.56 -13.84
N GLY A 96 1.47 7.50 -14.51
CA GLY A 96 1.66 8.86 -14.04
C GLY A 96 1.68 9.85 -15.20
N SER A 97 0.97 10.96 -15.03
CA SER A 97 1.05 12.14 -15.89
C SER A 97 1.68 13.27 -15.08
N ASN A 98 2.84 13.74 -15.50
CA ASN A 98 3.66 14.69 -14.75
C ASN A 98 3.98 14.23 -13.31
N VAL A 99 3.98 12.91 -13.11
CA VAL A 99 4.40 12.22 -11.88
C VAL A 99 5.32 11.08 -12.28
N THR A 100 6.54 11.06 -11.72
CA THR A 100 7.42 9.91 -11.86
C THR A 100 7.23 8.98 -10.67
N ILE A 101 7.09 7.69 -10.95
CA ILE A 101 6.90 6.65 -9.95
C ILE A 101 8.12 5.73 -10.00
N ASN A 102 8.90 5.72 -8.94
CA ASN A 102 10.03 4.82 -8.77
C ASN A 102 9.75 3.82 -7.66
N THR A 103 10.17 2.58 -7.83
CA THR A 103 9.97 1.53 -6.83
C THR A 103 11.28 0.86 -6.46
N GLN A 104 11.39 0.44 -5.21
CA GLN A 104 12.54 -0.31 -4.71
C GLN A 104 12.05 -1.43 -3.78
N LYS A 105 12.47 -2.65 -4.09
CA LYS A 105 12.26 -3.82 -3.25
C LYS A 105 13.46 -3.99 -2.30
N ASN A 106 13.20 -3.98 -1.01
CA ASN A 106 14.20 -4.22 0.04
C ASN A 106 13.83 -5.48 0.84
N ALA A 107 14.72 -5.89 1.73
CA ALA A 107 14.54 -7.10 2.55
C ALA A 107 13.27 -7.03 3.43
N SER A 108 12.96 -5.88 4.02
CA SER A 108 11.87 -5.73 5.00
C SER A 108 10.80 -4.72 4.60
N ASP A 109 10.96 -4.09 3.44
CA ASP A 109 10.03 -3.08 2.96
C ASP A 109 9.98 -3.00 1.43
N PHE A 110 8.89 -2.45 0.93
CA PHE A 110 8.73 -2.03 -0.45
C PHE A 110 8.56 -0.52 -0.48
N ARG A 111 9.39 0.17 -1.24
CA ARG A 111 9.43 1.63 -1.33
C ARG A 111 8.85 2.10 -2.64
N ILE A 112 8.00 3.12 -2.56
CA ILE A 112 7.37 3.79 -3.70
C ILE A 112 7.68 5.27 -3.58
N THR A 113 8.51 5.78 -4.48
CA THR A 113 8.84 7.21 -4.53
C THR A 113 8.01 7.89 -5.60
N LEU A 114 7.24 8.89 -5.20
CA LEU A 114 6.51 9.77 -6.10
C LEU A 114 7.28 11.08 -6.24
N ILE A 115 7.54 11.48 -7.47
CA ILE A 115 8.15 12.77 -7.82
C ILE A 115 7.08 13.60 -8.52
N ASN A 116 6.67 14.70 -7.89
CA ASN A 116 5.67 15.61 -8.44
C ASN A 116 6.32 16.61 -9.41
N GLY A 117 5.98 16.51 -10.68
CA GLY A 117 6.50 17.40 -11.71
C GLY A 117 5.79 18.77 -11.78
N SER A 118 4.69 18.96 -11.03
CA SER A 118 4.05 20.29 -10.94
C SER A 118 4.90 21.25 -10.13
N GLY A 119 5.30 22.35 -10.74
CA GLY A 119 6.05 23.42 -10.06
C GLY A 119 5.19 24.30 -9.15
N SER A 120 3.86 24.22 -9.26
CA SER A 120 2.94 25.15 -8.61
C SER A 120 2.03 24.51 -7.58
N TYR A 121 1.73 23.22 -7.72
CA TYR A 121 0.70 22.56 -6.91
C TYR A 121 1.21 21.27 -6.27
N GLY A 122 0.86 21.08 -5.01
CA GLY A 122 1.06 19.82 -4.32
C GLY A 122 0.21 18.70 -4.95
N LEU A 123 0.74 17.47 -4.93
CA LEU A 123 0.06 16.27 -5.39
C LEU A 123 -0.61 15.61 -4.18
N ALA A 124 -1.93 15.69 -4.10
CA ALA A 124 -2.69 14.95 -3.11
C ALA A 124 -2.64 13.45 -3.43
N THR A 125 -2.28 12.63 -2.45
CA THR A 125 -2.19 11.19 -2.60
C THR A 125 -3.14 10.48 -1.65
N ASN A 126 -3.77 9.42 -2.14
CA ASN A 126 -4.62 8.54 -1.35
C ASN A 126 -4.14 7.11 -1.49
N TRP A 127 -4.04 6.42 -0.37
CA TRP A 127 -3.52 5.06 -0.27
C TRP A 127 -4.53 4.13 0.36
N CYS A 128 -4.62 2.93 -0.17
CA CYS A 128 -5.33 1.82 0.44
C CYS A 128 -4.42 0.59 0.39
N ILE A 129 -4.08 0.06 1.55
CA ILE A 129 -3.28 -1.17 1.69
C ILE A 129 -4.13 -2.21 2.37
N GLU A 130 -4.23 -3.36 1.75
CA GLU A 130 -5.02 -4.49 2.23
C GLU A 130 -4.14 -5.72 2.29
N GLY A 131 -4.35 -6.59 3.27
CA GLY A 131 -3.55 -7.80 3.38
C GLY A 131 -3.98 -8.73 4.50
N SER A 132 -3.28 -9.86 4.55
CA SER A 132 -3.53 -10.94 5.52
C SER A 132 -2.84 -10.74 6.87
N ASN A 133 -2.13 -9.64 7.08
CA ASN A 133 -1.30 -9.43 8.27
C ASN A 133 -1.64 -8.16 9.04
N ALA A 134 -1.69 -8.27 10.37
CA ALA A 134 -1.93 -7.16 11.29
C ALA A 134 -0.79 -6.15 11.33
N GLY A 135 0.41 -6.55 10.92
CA GLY A 135 1.62 -5.72 10.97
C GLY A 135 1.85 -4.83 9.76
N ILE A 136 0.97 -4.86 8.74
CA ILE A 136 1.12 -4.01 7.55
C ILE A 136 1.09 -2.53 7.93
N LYS A 137 1.99 -1.76 7.33
CA LYS A 137 2.17 -0.32 7.61
C LYS A 137 2.52 0.42 6.33
N ILE A 138 2.10 1.67 6.26
CA ILE A 138 2.63 2.66 5.31
C ILE A 138 3.11 3.88 6.09
N ARG A 139 4.27 4.40 5.71
CA ARG A 139 4.87 5.62 6.29
C ARG A 139 5.66 6.38 5.23
N THR A 140 5.93 7.62 5.47
CA THR A 140 6.86 8.46 4.71
C THR A 140 8.18 8.59 5.44
#